data_182a90c7fbef13a7bcf994d1afd935a1
#
_entry.id   182a90c7fbef13a7bcf994d1afd935a1
#
_cell.length_a   1.000
_cell.length_b   1.000
_cell.length_c   1.000
_cell.angle_alpha   90.00
_cell.angle_beta   90.00
_cell.angle_gamma   90.00
#
_symmetry.space_group_name_H-M   'P 1'
#
loop_
_entity.id
_entity.type
_entity.pdbx_description
1 polymer ?
#
loop_
_entity_poly.entity_id
_entity_poly.type
_entity_poly.pdbx_seq_one_letter_code
_entity_poly.pdbx_strand_id
1 'polypeptide(L)'
;MSKKIVLASNNKKKMKEMQELLAPMSAEVISQGSLGIPSAEEPFGTFVENALAKARWAAKHSGLPAIADDSGICSDALKGAPGVLSARFAGEPSSDAANNAKLIKELEDKDNRNAHYTCVIVAVRDENDPDPSL
;
A
#
# COMPACT_ATOMS: atom_id res chain seq x y z
N MET A 1 18.37 18.11 -13.08
CA MET A 1 16.96 17.86 -13.42
C MET A 1 16.33 16.99 -12.32
N SER A 2 15.21 17.42 -11.82
CA SER A 2 14.48 16.60 -10.86
C SER A 2 13.80 15.42 -11.58
N LYS A 3 13.84 14.25 -10.94
CA LYS A 3 13.16 13.07 -11.44
C LYS A 3 11.74 13.07 -10.87
N LYS A 4 10.79 12.65 -11.69
CA LYS A 4 9.39 12.50 -11.25
C LYS A 4 9.10 11.04 -11.01
N ILE A 5 8.45 10.74 -9.88
CA ILE A 5 8.01 9.41 -9.54
C ILE A 5 6.57 9.47 -9.05
N VAL A 6 5.74 8.55 -9.49
CA VAL A 6 4.34 8.51 -9.10
C VAL A 6 4.17 7.62 -7.88
N LEU A 7 3.48 8.12 -6.87
CA LEU A 7 3.05 7.32 -5.73
C LEU A 7 1.65 6.77 -6.03
N ALA A 8 1.51 5.46 -6.02
CA ALA A 8 0.25 4.76 -6.26
C ALA A 8 -0.66 4.81 -5.02
N SER A 9 -0.96 6.03 -4.57
CA SER A 9 -1.78 6.28 -3.40
C SER A 9 -2.33 7.69 -3.45
N ASN A 10 -3.47 7.91 -2.82
CA ASN A 10 -4.08 9.22 -2.62
C ASN A 10 -3.98 9.66 -1.16
N ASN A 11 -3.27 8.90 -0.34
CA ASN A 11 -3.10 9.21 1.08
C ASN A 11 -2.09 10.35 1.25
N LYS A 12 -2.58 11.49 1.77
CA LYS A 12 -1.75 12.69 1.95
C LYS A 12 -0.58 12.48 2.90
N LYS A 13 -0.76 11.67 3.93
CA LYS A 13 0.30 11.37 4.89
C LYS A 13 1.42 10.57 4.21
N LYS A 14 1.06 9.56 3.42
CA LYS A 14 2.03 8.77 2.66
C LYS A 14 2.77 9.63 1.64
N MET A 15 2.06 10.55 0.98
CA MET A 15 2.68 11.50 0.05
C MET A 15 3.76 12.33 0.72
N LYS A 16 3.46 12.87 1.90
CA LYS A 16 4.41 13.69 2.66
C LYS A 16 5.61 12.87 3.09
N GLU A 17 5.38 11.68 3.64
CA GLU A 17 6.45 10.79 4.08
C GLU A 17 7.38 10.41 2.92
N MET A 18 6.80 10.07 1.77
CA MET A 18 7.55 9.66 0.60
C MET A 18 8.33 10.84 0.00
N GLN A 19 7.72 12.03 -0.04
CA GLN A 19 8.39 13.22 -0.53
C GLN A 19 9.61 13.56 0.33
N GLU A 20 9.49 13.46 1.66
CA GLU A 20 10.60 13.69 2.57
C GLU A 20 11.72 12.64 2.40
N LEU A 21 11.33 11.39 2.20
CA LEU A 21 12.28 10.29 2.02
C LEU A 21 13.08 10.44 0.73
N LEU A 22 12.44 10.89 -0.36
CA LEU A 22 13.06 10.96 -1.68
C LEU A 22 13.63 12.35 -2.01
N ALA A 23 13.41 13.35 -1.17
CA ALA A 23 13.94 14.70 -1.40
C ALA A 23 15.46 14.73 -1.60
N PRO A 24 16.28 13.99 -0.80
CA PRO A 24 17.74 13.99 -1.02
C PRO A 24 18.17 13.46 -2.37
N MET A 25 17.31 12.70 -3.07
CA MET A 25 17.59 12.15 -4.39
C MET A 25 17.09 13.06 -5.51
N SER A 26 16.66 14.28 -5.18
CA SER A 26 16.08 15.24 -6.13
C SER A 26 14.88 14.67 -6.89
N ALA A 27 14.11 13.79 -6.24
CA ALA A 27 12.91 13.21 -6.82
C ALA A 27 11.67 13.98 -6.38
N GLU A 28 10.80 14.26 -7.34
CA GLU A 28 9.48 14.85 -7.08
C GLU A 28 8.44 13.74 -7.06
N VAL A 29 7.72 13.60 -5.95
CA VAL A 29 6.67 12.59 -5.81
C VAL A 29 5.33 13.19 -6.21
N ILE A 30 4.63 12.49 -7.10
CA ILE A 30 3.33 12.92 -7.63
C ILE A 30 2.31 11.85 -7.28
N SER A 31 1.17 12.23 -6.69
CA SER A 31 0.13 11.25 -6.40
C SER A 31 -0.58 10.82 -7.68
N GLN A 32 -0.98 9.55 -7.75
CA GLN A 32 -1.73 9.05 -8.91
C GLN A 32 -3.06 9.81 -9.08
N GLY A 33 -3.70 10.21 -7.98
CA GLY A 33 -4.96 10.96 -8.03
C GLY A 33 -4.81 12.32 -8.69
N SER A 34 -3.68 13.00 -8.52
CA SER A 34 -3.42 14.29 -9.17
C SER A 34 -3.30 14.16 -10.68
N LEU A 35 -3.01 12.98 -11.19
CA LEU A 35 -2.93 12.67 -12.61
C LEU A 35 -4.22 12.06 -13.16
N GLY A 36 -5.28 11.99 -12.35
CA GLY A 36 -6.54 11.41 -12.75
C GLY A 36 -6.53 9.89 -12.88
N ILE A 37 -5.54 9.22 -12.31
CA ILE A 37 -5.41 7.76 -12.39
C ILE A 37 -6.26 7.12 -11.29
N PRO A 38 -7.22 6.24 -11.64
CA PRO A 38 -8.02 5.55 -10.63
C PRO A 38 -7.17 4.54 -9.87
N SER A 39 -7.63 4.16 -8.68
CA SER A 39 -6.95 3.16 -7.86
C SER A 39 -6.97 1.80 -8.53
N ALA A 40 -5.86 1.07 -8.44
CA ALA A 40 -5.78 -0.30 -8.93
C ALA A 40 -6.56 -1.25 -8.02
N GLU A 41 -7.01 -2.36 -8.58
CA GLU A 41 -7.55 -3.46 -7.79
C GLU A 41 -6.43 -4.17 -7.01
N GLU A 42 -6.77 -4.73 -5.87
CA GLU A 42 -5.84 -5.46 -5.01
C GLU A 42 -6.38 -6.88 -4.77
N PRO A 43 -6.42 -7.73 -5.81
CA PRO A 43 -7.06 -9.04 -5.72
C PRO A 43 -6.16 -10.14 -5.14
N PHE A 44 -4.89 -9.84 -4.87
CA PHE A 44 -3.91 -10.86 -4.49
C PHE A 44 -3.92 -11.12 -3.00
N GLY A 45 -3.39 -12.29 -2.62
CA GLY A 45 -3.32 -12.73 -1.23
C GLY A 45 -2.04 -12.34 -0.50
N THR A 46 -1.12 -11.62 -1.14
CA THR A 46 0.13 -11.18 -0.53
C THR A 46 0.33 -9.67 -0.69
N PHE A 47 1.03 -9.09 0.29
CA PHE A 47 1.34 -7.66 0.25
C PHE A 47 2.22 -7.31 -0.96
N VAL A 48 3.21 -8.14 -1.27
CA VAL A 48 4.14 -7.85 -2.37
C VAL A 48 3.43 -7.88 -3.72
N GLU A 49 2.52 -8.82 -3.94
CA GLU A 49 1.76 -8.89 -5.19
C GLU A 49 0.86 -7.67 -5.37
N ASN A 50 0.17 -7.27 -4.31
CA ASN A 50 -0.71 -6.09 -4.35
C ASN A 50 0.09 -4.80 -4.55
N ALA A 51 1.22 -4.64 -3.85
CA ALA A 51 2.09 -3.48 -4.03
C ALA A 51 2.64 -3.41 -5.45
N LEU A 52 3.10 -4.54 -5.98
CA LEU A 52 3.63 -4.61 -7.35
C LEU A 52 2.55 -4.26 -8.39
N ALA A 53 1.34 -4.80 -8.23
CA ALA A 53 0.22 -4.50 -9.13
C ALA A 53 -0.12 -3.01 -9.12
N LYS A 54 -0.13 -2.38 -7.95
CA LYS A 54 -0.39 -0.95 -7.81
C LYS A 54 0.70 -0.11 -8.47
N ALA A 55 1.96 -0.47 -8.27
CA ALA A 55 3.08 0.24 -8.88
C ALA A 55 3.03 0.14 -10.41
N ARG A 56 2.81 -1.04 -10.93
CA ARG A 56 2.70 -1.25 -12.39
C ARG A 56 1.53 -0.51 -13.00
N TRP A 57 0.38 -0.50 -12.34
CA TRP A 57 -0.79 0.26 -12.77
C TRP A 57 -0.49 1.75 -12.87
N ALA A 58 0.13 2.32 -11.84
CA ALA A 58 0.48 3.74 -11.84
C ALA A 58 1.51 4.06 -12.91
N ALA A 59 2.51 3.21 -13.11
CA ALA A 59 3.52 3.40 -14.15
C ALA A 59 2.90 3.34 -15.55
N LYS A 60 2.01 2.39 -15.78
CA LYS A 60 1.31 2.23 -17.05
C LYS A 60 0.52 3.48 -17.43
N HIS A 61 -0.25 4.01 -16.49
CA HIS A 61 -1.15 5.13 -16.77
C HIS A 61 -0.47 6.49 -16.71
N SER A 62 0.70 6.61 -16.10
CA SER A 62 1.45 7.86 -16.01
C SER A 62 2.60 7.97 -17.01
N GLY A 63 3.14 6.83 -17.46
CA GLY A 63 4.36 6.81 -18.26
C GLY A 63 5.61 7.16 -17.46
N LEU A 64 5.55 7.12 -16.13
CA LEU A 64 6.63 7.51 -15.22
C LEU A 64 7.00 6.32 -14.32
N PRO A 65 8.21 6.33 -13.73
CA PRO A 65 8.49 5.41 -12.63
C PRO A 65 7.46 5.55 -11.52
N ALA A 66 7.14 4.46 -10.87
CA ALA A 66 6.13 4.45 -9.83
C ALA A 66 6.58 3.68 -8.60
N ILE A 67 6.06 4.09 -7.46
CA ILE A 67 6.28 3.44 -6.19
C ILE A 67 4.94 3.18 -5.54
N ALA A 68 4.80 2.01 -4.92
CA ALA A 68 3.58 1.66 -4.20
C ALA A 68 3.94 0.96 -2.91
N ASP A 69 3.04 1.02 -1.95
CA ASP A 69 3.14 0.23 -0.74
C ASP A 69 1.87 -0.58 -0.55
N ASP A 70 1.99 -1.67 0.16
CA ASP A 70 0.87 -2.38 0.73
C ASP A 70 1.23 -2.80 2.15
N SER A 71 0.31 -2.63 3.08
CA SER A 71 0.59 -2.85 4.49
C SER A 71 -0.65 -3.32 5.23
N GLY A 72 -0.42 -3.95 6.37
CA GLY A 72 -1.51 -4.40 7.19
C GLY A 72 -1.04 -5.09 8.46
N ILE A 73 -1.99 -5.41 9.31
CA ILE A 73 -1.76 -6.13 10.55
C ILE A 73 -2.12 -7.61 10.35
N CYS A 74 -1.26 -8.47 10.87
CA CYS A 74 -1.45 -9.93 10.82
C CYS A 74 -1.52 -10.45 12.24
N SER A 75 -2.65 -11.06 12.60
CA SER A 75 -2.87 -11.61 13.94
C SER A 75 -2.63 -13.12 13.93
N ASP A 76 -1.82 -13.61 14.87
CA ASP A 76 -1.52 -15.05 14.97
C ASP A 76 -2.76 -15.87 15.27
N ALA A 77 -3.63 -15.38 16.16
CA ALA A 77 -4.86 -16.09 16.53
C ALA A 77 -5.86 -16.20 15.37
N LEU A 78 -5.75 -15.32 14.38
CA LEU A 78 -6.62 -15.31 13.20
C LEU A 78 -5.89 -15.84 11.96
N LYS A 79 -4.80 -16.56 12.14
CA LYS A 79 -3.99 -17.18 11.06
C LYS A 79 -3.49 -16.14 10.05
N GLY A 80 -3.08 -14.98 10.54
CA GLY A 80 -2.56 -13.89 9.72
C GLY A 80 -3.60 -12.87 9.27
N ALA A 81 -4.88 -13.10 9.51
CA ALA A 81 -5.90 -12.12 9.18
C ALA A 81 -5.82 -10.91 10.12
N PRO A 82 -6.25 -9.72 9.71
CA PRO A 82 -6.83 -9.37 8.42
C PRO A 82 -5.82 -9.31 7.26
N GLY A 83 -4.50 -9.19 7.51
CA GLY A 83 -3.48 -9.22 6.46
C GLY A 83 -3.72 -8.19 5.37
N VAL A 84 -3.75 -8.64 4.11
CA VAL A 84 -3.96 -7.75 2.95
C VAL A 84 -5.33 -7.05 2.97
N LEU A 85 -6.28 -7.53 3.76
CA LEU A 85 -7.61 -6.93 3.90
C LEU A 85 -7.71 -5.91 5.02
N SER A 86 -6.60 -5.55 5.68
CA SER A 86 -6.60 -4.70 6.87
C SER A 86 -7.35 -3.38 6.67
N ALA A 87 -7.15 -2.70 5.55
CA ALA A 87 -7.79 -1.42 5.28
C ALA A 87 -9.30 -1.51 5.05
N ARG A 88 -9.82 -2.71 4.79
CA ARG A 88 -11.24 -2.94 4.51
C ARG A 88 -11.80 -4.13 5.30
N PHE A 89 -11.19 -4.43 6.45
CA PHE A 89 -11.56 -5.60 7.26
C PHE A 89 -13.02 -5.58 7.70
N ALA A 90 -13.53 -4.39 8.04
CA ALA A 90 -14.93 -4.21 8.42
C ALA A 90 -15.86 -3.95 7.23
N GLY A 91 -15.33 -3.95 6.00
CA GLY A 91 -16.09 -3.74 4.77
C GLY A 91 -15.94 -2.33 4.21
N GLU A 92 -16.80 -2.02 3.26
CA GLU A 92 -16.84 -0.73 2.59
C GLU A 92 -18.03 0.10 3.09
N PRO A 93 -17.91 1.44 3.22
CA PRO A 93 -16.68 2.22 3.00
C PRO A 93 -15.64 1.95 4.08
N SER A 94 -14.36 2.12 3.70
CA SER A 94 -13.25 1.86 4.61
C SER A 94 -13.24 2.83 5.80
N SER A 95 -13.04 2.29 7.00
CA SER A 95 -12.96 3.07 8.22
C SER A 95 -11.95 2.42 9.17
N ASP A 96 -10.91 3.14 9.55
CA ASP A 96 -9.91 2.64 10.48
C ASP A 96 -10.54 2.27 11.82
N ALA A 97 -11.48 3.09 12.31
CA ALA A 97 -12.15 2.82 13.56
C ALA A 97 -12.98 1.53 13.50
N ALA A 98 -13.71 1.30 12.40
CA ALA A 98 -14.50 0.09 12.22
C ALA A 98 -13.61 -1.14 12.05
N ASN A 99 -12.49 -1.01 11.33
CA ASN A 99 -11.54 -2.10 11.13
C ASN A 99 -10.91 -2.51 12.47
N ASN A 100 -10.50 -1.55 13.29
CA ASN A 100 -9.93 -1.80 14.59
C ASN A 100 -10.95 -2.43 15.54
N ALA A 101 -12.18 -1.93 15.53
CA ALA A 101 -13.26 -2.48 16.36
C ALA A 101 -13.56 -3.93 16.00
N LYS A 102 -13.60 -4.27 14.71
CA LYS A 102 -13.80 -5.64 14.27
C LYS A 102 -12.65 -6.54 14.71
N LEU A 103 -11.42 -6.09 14.59
CA LEU A 103 -10.25 -6.87 15.01
C LEU A 103 -10.29 -7.15 16.51
N ILE A 104 -10.60 -6.15 17.33
CA ILE A 104 -10.73 -6.31 18.77
C ILE A 104 -11.80 -7.34 19.10
N LYS A 105 -12.96 -7.25 18.46
CA LYS A 105 -14.05 -8.19 18.65
C LYS A 105 -13.68 -9.62 18.31
N GLU A 106 -12.98 -9.81 17.18
CA GLU A 106 -12.53 -11.15 16.75
C GLU A 106 -11.50 -11.76 17.70
N LEU A 107 -10.80 -10.93 18.49
CA LEU A 107 -9.80 -11.38 19.45
C LEU A 107 -10.32 -11.53 20.89
N GLU A 108 -11.57 -11.17 21.17
CA GLU A 108 -12.13 -11.16 22.54
C GLU A 108 -11.98 -12.51 23.23
N ASP A 109 -12.22 -13.61 22.53
CA ASP A 109 -12.17 -14.97 23.05
C ASP A 109 -10.87 -15.69 22.76
N LYS A 110 -9.84 -14.96 22.31
CA LYS A 110 -8.55 -15.53 21.98
C LYS A 110 -7.52 -15.28 23.08
N ASP A 111 -6.77 -16.32 23.44
CA ASP A 111 -5.68 -16.20 24.41
C ASP A 111 -4.45 -15.57 23.76
N ASN A 112 -4.15 -15.98 22.50
CA ASN A 112 -3.02 -15.46 21.77
C ASN A 112 -3.44 -14.13 21.10
N ARG A 113 -2.82 -13.02 21.53
CA ARG A 113 -3.08 -11.69 20.97
C ARG A 113 -1.85 -11.13 20.26
N ASN A 114 -0.89 -11.99 19.94
CA ASN A 114 0.29 -11.58 19.20
C ASN A 114 -0.08 -11.20 17.77
N ALA A 115 0.50 -10.12 17.29
CA ALA A 115 0.29 -9.62 15.96
C ALA A 115 1.55 -8.93 15.47
N HIS A 116 1.69 -8.81 14.15
CA HIS A 116 2.75 -8.02 13.56
C HIS A 116 2.19 -7.14 12.46
N TYR A 117 2.85 -6.03 12.23
CA TYR A 117 2.52 -5.12 11.13
C TYR A 117 3.50 -5.36 9.99
N THR A 118 2.98 -5.54 8.79
CA THR A 118 3.79 -5.73 7.59
C THR A 118 3.61 -4.54 6.66
N CYS A 119 4.72 -4.03 6.14
CA CYS A 119 4.71 -2.99 5.12
C CYS A 119 5.67 -3.40 4.02
N VAL A 120 5.18 -3.45 2.79
CA VAL A 120 5.98 -3.75 1.60
C VAL A 120 5.94 -2.54 0.70
N ILE A 121 7.11 -2.07 0.28
CA ILE A 121 7.26 -0.96 -0.67
C ILE A 121 7.90 -1.51 -1.94
N VAL A 122 7.27 -1.26 -3.08
CA VAL A 122 7.76 -1.73 -4.39
C VAL A 122 7.90 -0.52 -5.31
N ALA A 123 9.04 -0.43 -5.98
CA ALA A 123 9.29 0.58 -7.00
C ALA A 123 9.52 -0.09 -8.35
N VAL A 124 8.93 0.46 -9.40
CA VAL A 124 9.14 0.00 -10.79
C VAL A 124 9.58 1.18 -11.65
N ARG A 125 10.46 0.90 -12.61
CA ARG A 125 10.93 1.92 -13.57
C ARG A 125 9.90 2.17 -14.66
N ASP A 126 9.15 1.13 -15.02
CA ASP A 126 8.02 1.18 -15.95
C ASP A 126 7.10 -0.01 -15.70
N GLU A 127 5.99 -0.12 -16.44
CA GLU A 127 5.01 -1.19 -16.27
C GLU A 127 5.56 -2.59 -16.55
N ASN A 128 6.63 -2.68 -17.32
CA ASN A 128 7.23 -3.95 -17.74
C ASN A 128 8.56 -4.23 -17.04
N ASP A 129 8.87 -3.50 -15.98
CA ASP A 129 10.14 -3.67 -15.27
C ASP A 129 10.29 -5.12 -14.79
N PRO A 130 11.29 -5.87 -15.29
CA PRO A 130 11.47 -7.27 -14.90
C PRO A 130 12.19 -7.42 -13.56
N ASP A 131 12.68 -6.34 -13.00
CA ASP A 131 13.47 -6.35 -11.78
C ASP A 131 13.04 -5.21 -10.84
N PRO A 132 11.80 -5.27 -10.32
CA PRO A 132 11.31 -4.27 -9.38
C PRO A 132 12.14 -4.23 -8.11
N SER A 133 12.29 -3.03 -7.54
CA SER A 133 12.95 -2.85 -6.25
C SER A 133 11.95 -3.02 -5.11
N LEU A 134 12.34 -3.74 -4.09
CA LEU A 134 11.54 -3.97 -2.89
C LEU A 134 12.05 -3.14 -1.72
#